data_762848efa0ad077a71f03b5cfeb95d9e
#
_entry.id   762848efa0ad077a71f03b5cfeb95d9e
#
_cell.length_a   1.000
_cell.length_b   1.000
_cell.length_c   1.000
_cell.angle_alpha   90.00
_cell.angle_beta   90.00
_cell.angle_gamma   90.00
#
_symmetry.space_group_name_H-M   'P 1'
#
loop_
_entity.id
_entity.type
_entity.pdbx_description
1 polymer ?
#
loop_
_entity_poly.entity_id
_entity_poly.type
_entity_poly.pdbx_seq_one_letter_code
_entity_poly.pdbx_strand_id
1 'polypeptide(L)'
;MKKIQISPSILSADFSQLGNEIKRLEEGGADMIHVDVMDGHFVPNLTMGPPIIKALRQYTKLPFDVHLMISPVHKYIQDYADAGADIITIHPEATEDLKSSIKHIKSLNKKVGVSLNPETKINLITDLLDEIDLVLIMSVNPGFGGQKFMPEVLEKIKELKRIKDQKNLKFDIEIDGGINFDNNKLAIEAGANILVSGTTIFKNNNGNIKKNIELLKSS
;
A
#
# COMPACT_ATOMS: atom_id res chain seq x y z
N MET A 1 -14.10 -2.80 16.12
CA MET A 1 -13.25 -2.17 15.09
C MET A 1 -12.23 -3.20 14.61
N LYS A 2 -11.87 -3.23 13.32
CA LYS A 2 -10.72 -4.03 12.85
C LYS A 2 -9.44 -3.53 13.52
N LYS A 3 -8.49 -4.43 13.80
CA LYS A 3 -7.17 -4.07 14.31
C LYS A 3 -6.45 -3.18 13.29
N ILE A 4 -5.84 -2.07 13.73
CA ILE A 4 -5.01 -1.23 12.87
C ILE A 4 -3.74 -1.97 12.52
N GLN A 5 -3.39 -1.99 11.24
CA GLN A 5 -2.20 -2.62 10.68
C GLN A 5 -1.25 -1.55 10.14
N ILE A 6 0.03 -1.78 10.30
CA ILE A 6 1.09 -0.92 9.74
C ILE A 6 1.81 -1.67 8.63
N SER A 7 1.86 -1.04 7.46
CA SER A 7 2.55 -1.49 6.24
C SER A 7 3.72 -0.53 5.97
N PRO A 8 4.91 -0.74 6.55
CA PRO A 8 6.05 0.14 6.32
C PRO A 8 6.50 0.12 4.86
N SER A 9 6.57 1.30 4.22
CA SER A 9 7.12 1.42 2.88
C SER A 9 8.64 1.38 2.90
N ILE A 10 9.21 0.34 2.29
CA ILE A 10 10.67 0.18 2.16
C ILE A 10 11.30 1.15 1.15
N LEU A 11 10.50 1.97 0.47
CA LEU A 11 10.99 3.10 -0.33
C LEU A 11 11.83 4.09 0.52
N SER A 12 11.57 4.18 1.83
CA SER A 12 12.30 5.04 2.76
C SER A 12 13.44 4.33 3.50
N ALA A 13 13.65 3.04 3.25
CA ALA A 13 14.71 2.24 3.87
C ALA A 13 16.09 2.48 3.24
N ASP A 14 17.14 1.98 3.85
CA ASP A 14 18.46 1.91 3.23
C ASP A 14 18.50 0.78 2.20
N PHE A 15 18.48 1.13 0.91
CA PHE A 15 18.48 0.17 -0.19
C PHE A 15 19.72 -0.71 -0.23
N SER A 16 20.85 -0.26 0.35
CA SER A 16 22.06 -1.09 0.45
C SER A 16 21.92 -2.25 1.43
N GLN A 17 20.89 -2.24 2.30
CA GLN A 17 20.67 -3.19 3.38
C GLN A 17 19.22 -3.68 3.47
N LEU A 18 18.44 -3.65 2.38
CA LEU A 18 17.00 -3.95 2.39
C LEU A 18 16.63 -5.24 3.14
N GLY A 19 17.44 -6.31 3.02
CA GLY A 19 17.19 -7.55 3.76
C GLY A 19 17.25 -7.37 5.28
N ASN A 20 18.20 -6.56 5.78
CA ASN A 20 18.31 -6.24 7.21
C ASN A 20 17.18 -5.30 7.64
N GLU A 21 16.83 -4.33 6.80
CA GLU A 21 15.72 -3.41 7.09
C GLU A 21 14.38 -4.17 7.24
N ILE A 22 14.10 -5.14 6.37
CA ILE A 22 12.90 -5.99 6.47
C ILE A 22 12.88 -6.78 7.78
N LYS A 23 14.01 -7.37 8.22
CA LYS A 23 14.08 -8.04 9.51
C LYS A 23 13.77 -7.09 10.68
N ARG A 24 14.35 -5.90 10.65
CA ARG A 24 14.09 -4.86 11.67
C ARG A 24 12.61 -4.45 11.69
N LEU A 25 11.93 -4.41 10.55
CA LEU A 25 10.50 -4.10 10.47
C LEU A 25 9.66 -5.24 11.09
N GLU A 26 9.97 -6.50 10.79
CA GLU A 26 9.28 -7.66 11.38
C GLU A 26 9.48 -7.71 12.91
N GLU A 27 10.72 -7.56 13.38
CA GLU A 27 11.05 -7.46 14.81
C GLU A 27 10.39 -6.25 15.49
N GLY A 28 10.22 -5.16 14.77
CA GLY A 28 9.54 -3.94 15.21
C GLY A 28 8.02 -4.05 15.26
N GLY A 29 7.43 -5.16 14.79
CA GLY A 29 6.00 -5.42 14.87
C GLY A 29 5.17 -4.85 13.71
N ALA A 30 5.78 -4.71 12.53
CA ALA A 30 5.07 -4.47 11.28
C ALA A 30 4.06 -5.61 11.01
N ASP A 31 2.96 -5.30 10.36
CA ASP A 31 1.94 -6.31 10.03
C ASP A 31 2.11 -6.82 8.58
N MET A 32 2.76 -6.04 7.71
CA MET A 32 3.12 -6.37 6.33
C MET A 32 4.28 -5.48 5.86
N ILE A 33 4.77 -5.66 4.66
CA ILE A 33 5.83 -4.84 4.03
C ILE A 33 5.27 -4.21 2.76
N HIS A 34 5.22 -2.87 2.72
CA HIS A 34 4.81 -2.13 1.52
C HIS A 34 5.97 -1.94 0.56
N VAL A 35 5.75 -2.30 -0.69
CA VAL A 35 6.78 -2.28 -1.75
C VAL A 35 6.30 -1.40 -2.89
N ASP A 36 6.83 -0.17 -2.97
CA ASP A 36 6.51 0.79 -4.00
C ASP A 36 7.30 0.50 -5.29
N VAL A 37 6.62 -0.02 -6.31
CA VAL A 37 7.19 -0.34 -7.61
C VAL A 37 6.90 0.78 -8.60
N MET A 38 7.95 1.37 -9.17
CA MET A 38 7.87 2.50 -10.09
C MET A 38 8.73 2.27 -11.33
N ASP A 39 8.24 2.68 -12.50
CA ASP A 39 8.84 2.39 -13.82
C ASP A 39 9.43 3.62 -14.55
N GLY A 40 9.34 4.83 -13.97
CA GLY A 40 9.75 6.07 -14.62
C GLY A 40 8.81 6.51 -15.76
N HIS A 41 7.70 5.80 -15.96
CA HIS A 41 6.70 6.09 -16.98
C HIS A 41 5.35 6.49 -16.37
N PHE A 42 4.78 5.63 -15.52
CA PHE A 42 3.54 5.95 -14.79
C PHE A 42 3.77 7.05 -13.75
N VAL A 43 4.93 7.01 -13.09
CA VAL A 43 5.40 8.03 -12.16
C VAL A 43 6.85 8.40 -12.48
N PRO A 44 7.31 9.65 -12.17
CA PRO A 44 8.65 10.13 -12.55
C PRO A 44 9.75 9.63 -11.58
N ASN A 45 9.75 8.34 -11.25
CA ASN A 45 10.73 7.69 -10.39
C ASN A 45 10.92 6.22 -10.80
N LEU A 46 12.07 5.65 -10.51
CA LEU A 46 12.42 4.23 -10.72
C LEU A 46 12.80 3.59 -9.40
N THR A 47 12.23 2.42 -9.07
CA THR A 47 12.50 1.75 -7.80
C THR A 47 12.91 0.29 -7.97
N MET A 48 12.00 -0.65 -7.71
CA MET A 48 12.29 -2.08 -7.55
C MET A 48 11.57 -2.93 -8.58
N GLY A 49 12.31 -3.84 -9.22
CA GLY A 49 11.72 -4.86 -10.09
C GLY A 49 11.52 -6.21 -9.36
N PRO A 50 10.87 -7.19 -10.04
CA PRO A 50 10.60 -8.52 -9.50
C PRO A 50 11.84 -9.24 -8.90
N PRO A 51 13.07 -9.13 -9.47
CA PRO A 51 14.25 -9.76 -8.89
C PRO A 51 14.58 -9.29 -7.48
N ILE A 52 14.36 -8.02 -7.16
CA ILE A 52 14.59 -7.46 -5.82
C ILE A 52 13.57 -8.06 -4.85
N ILE A 53 12.28 -8.06 -5.19
CA ILE A 53 11.21 -8.62 -4.34
C ILE A 53 11.46 -10.10 -4.06
N LYS A 54 11.82 -10.86 -5.09
CA LYS A 54 12.17 -12.28 -4.96
C LYS A 54 13.35 -12.50 -4.01
N ALA A 55 14.39 -11.68 -4.11
CA ALA A 55 15.55 -11.76 -3.23
C ALA A 55 15.19 -11.41 -1.77
N LEU A 56 14.24 -10.48 -1.57
CA LEU A 56 13.80 -10.06 -0.24
C LEU A 56 12.89 -11.07 0.46
N ARG A 57 12.18 -11.94 -0.27
CA ARG A 57 11.22 -12.89 0.29
C ARG A 57 11.79 -13.80 1.37
N GLN A 58 13.06 -14.16 1.29
CA GLN A 58 13.72 -15.02 2.28
C GLN A 58 13.93 -14.36 3.65
N TYR A 59 13.83 -13.05 3.77
CA TYR A 59 14.13 -12.30 4.99
C TYR A 59 12.95 -12.13 5.94
N THR A 60 11.72 -12.45 5.51
CA THR A 60 10.51 -12.30 6.34
C THR A 60 9.40 -13.26 5.94
N LYS A 61 8.46 -13.51 6.87
CA LYS A 61 7.19 -14.20 6.58
C LYS A 61 6.01 -13.24 6.49
N LEU A 62 6.23 -11.95 6.77
CA LEU A 62 5.18 -10.94 6.64
C LEU A 62 4.69 -10.87 5.18
N PRO A 63 3.40 -10.58 4.97
CA PRO A 63 2.88 -10.36 3.63
C PRO A 63 3.62 -9.22 2.91
N PHE A 64 3.92 -9.42 1.63
CA PHE A 64 4.36 -8.36 0.74
C PHE A 64 3.15 -7.73 0.07
N ASP A 65 2.91 -6.48 0.41
CA ASP A 65 1.92 -5.59 -0.20
C ASP A 65 2.61 -4.80 -1.31
N VAL A 66 2.45 -5.29 -2.55
CA VAL A 66 3.19 -4.78 -3.71
C VAL A 66 2.33 -3.80 -4.49
N HIS A 67 2.69 -2.53 -4.40
CA HIS A 67 2.01 -1.41 -5.03
C HIS A 67 2.64 -1.08 -6.38
N LEU A 68 1.92 -1.38 -7.47
CA LEU A 68 2.41 -1.26 -8.83
C LEU A 68 2.05 0.10 -9.46
N MET A 69 2.96 1.04 -9.38
CA MET A 69 2.92 2.33 -10.08
C MET A 69 3.67 2.23 -11.41
N ILE A 70 3.20 1.32 -12.28
CA ILE A 70 3.81 1.00 -13.58
C ILE A 70 2.75 0.92 -14.68
N SER A 71 3.10 1.26 -15.93
CA SER A 71 2.20 1.22 -17.07
C SER A 71 2.89 0.65 -18.32
N PRO A 72 2.25 -0.31 -19.02
CA PRO A 72 0.96 -0.96 -18.72
C PRO A 72 1.12 -2.09 -17.68
N VAL A 73 0.36 -2.02 -16.59
CA VAL A 73 0.54 -2.91 -15.44
C VAL A 73 0.24 -4.38 -15.72
N HIS A 74 -0.74 -4.66 -16.62
CA HIS A 74 -1.19 -6.03 -16.90
C HIS A 74 -0.07 -6.97 -17.40
N LYS A 75 0.99 -6.43 -18.01
CA LYS A 75 2.14 -7.21 -18.51
C LYS A 75 3.02 -7.78 -17.42
N TYR A 76 2.97 -7.23 -16.21
CA TYR A 76 3.91 -7.54 -15.13
C TYR A 76 3.27 -8.20 -13.91
N ILE A 77 1.95 -8.33 -13.85
CA ILE A 77 1.21 -8.94 -12.73
C ILE A 77 1.77 -10.32 -12.39
N GLN A 78 1.98 -11.17 -13.41
CA GLN A 78 2.55 -12.52 -13.23
C GLN A 78 3.94 -12.48 -12.59
N ASP A 79 4.82 -11.60 -13.08
CA ASP A 79 6.20 -11.53 -12.61
C ASP A 79 6.28 -11.13 -11.13
N TYR A 80 5.43 -10.20 -10.69
CA TYR A 80 5.37 -9.81 -9.28
C TYR A 80 4.72 -10.87 -8.40
N ALA A 81 3.73 -11.59 -8.89
CA ALA A 81 3.15 -12.73 -8.20
C ALA A 81 4.19 -13.83 -7.97
N ASP A 82 5.00 -14.16 -9.00
CA ASP A 82 6.06 -15.16 -8.94
C ASP A 82 7.27 -14.71 -8.10
N ALA A 83 7.48 -13.40 -8.00
CA ALA A 83 8.48 -12.81 -7.12
C ALA A 83 8.12 -12.91 -5.63
N GLY A 84 6.87 -13.22 -5.30
CA GLY A 84 6.43 -13.45 -3.93
C GLY A 84 5.53 -12.36 -3.33
N ALA A 85 4.88 -11.54 -4.16
CA ALA A 85 3.81 -10.66 -3.71
C ALA A 85 2.67 -11.48 -3.09
N ASP A 86 2.10 -11.02 -2.00
CA ASP A 86 0.90 -11.58 -1.36
C ASP A 86 -0.34 -10.77 -1.72
N ILE A 87 -0.18 -9.45 -1.80
CA ILE A 87 -1.17 -8.48 -2.29
C ILE A 87 -0.55 -7.78 -3.50
N ILE A 88 -1.32 -7.65 -4.58
CA ILE A 88 -0.90 -6.88 -5.77
C ILE A 88 -1.90 -5.74 -5.93
N THR A 89 -1.41 -4.52 -5.71
CA THR A 89 -2.20 -3.29 -5.77
C THR A 89 -1.88 -2.55 -7.06
N ILE A 90 -2.91 -2.29 -7.87
CA ILE A 90 -2.81 -1.66 -9.19
C ILE A 90 -3.65 -0.39 -9.28
N HIS A 91 -3.24 0.54 -10.13
CA HIS A 91 -4.00 1.75 -10.44
C HIS A 91 -4.96 1.52 -11.63
N PRO A 92 -6.22 1.97 -11.55
CA PRO A 92 -7.13 1.95 -12.71
C PRO A 92 -6.54 2.69 -13.91
N GLU A 93 -5.76 3.74 -13.65
CA GLU A 93 -5.12 4.58 -14.67
C GLU A 93 -3.96 3.86 -15.40
N ALA A 94 -3.45 2.77 -14.83
CA ALA A 94 -2.30 2.01 -15.37
C ALA A 94 -2.72 0.80 -16.22
N THR A 95 -4.03 0.58 -16.43
CA THR A 95 -4.55 -0.55 -17.21
C THR A 95 -5.70 -0.12 -18.10
N GLU A 96 -5.80 -0.74 -19.29
CA GLU A 96 -6.91 -0.54 -20.21
C GLU A 96 -8.18 -1.28 -19.75
N ASP A 97 -8.03 -2.38 -19.02
CA ASP A 97 -9.13 -3.21 -18.48
C ASP A 97 -8.84 -3.62 -17.04
N LEU A 98 -9.36 -2.83 -16.10
CA LEU A 98 -9.23 -3.07 -14.68
C LEU A 98 -9.83 -4.41 -14.25
N LYS A 99 -11.00 -4.77 -14.81
CA LYS A 99 -11.69 -6.00 -14.46
C LYS A 99 -10.91 -7.24 -14.89
N SER A 100 -10.30 -7.21 -16.05
CA SER A 100 -9.41 -8.27 -16.53
C SER A 100 -8.16 -8.40 -15.64
N SER A 101 -7.55 -7.27 -15.26
CA SER A 101 -6.39 -7.24 -14.36
C SER A 101 -6.72 -7.81 -12.98
N ILE A 102 -7.88 -7.46 -12.39
CA ILE A 102 -8.39 -8.03 -11.14
C ILE A 102 -8.53 -9.57 -11.25
N LYS A 103 -9.17 -10.05 -12.31
CA LYS A 103 -9.33 -11.49 -12.54
C LYS A 103 -7.99 -12.20 -12.69
N HIS A 104 -7.03 -11.58 -13.37
CA HIS A 104 -5.68 -12.13 -13.52
C HIS A 104 -5.00 -12.27 -12.16
N ILE A 105 -5.00 -11.23 -11.32
CA ILE A 105 -4.42 -11.30 -9.96
C ILE A 105 -5.05 -12.44 -9.15
N LYS A 106 -6.39 -12.54 -9.17
CA LYS A 106 -7.12 -13.64 -8.47
C LYS A 106 -6.72 -15.02 -8.99
N SER A 107 -6.55 -15.18 -10.31
CA SER A 107 -6.17 -16.47 -10.91
C SER A 107 -4.80 -16.97 -10.43
N LEU A 108 -3.95 -16.06 -9.96
CA LEU A 108 -2.64 -16.33 -9.37
C LEU A 108 -2.69 -16.59 -7.86
N ASN A 109 -3.91 -16.70 -7.28
CA ASN A 109 -4.13 -16.84 -5.84
C ASN A 109 -3.52 -15.72 -5.00
N LYS A 110 -3.51 -14.48 -5.54
CA LYS A 110 -3.06 -13.28 -4.84
C LYS A 110 -4.24 -12.42 -4.43
N LYS A 111 -4.08 -11.66 -3.34
CA LYS A 111 -5.06 -10.65 -2.96
C LYS A 111 -5.00 -9.47 -3.93
N VAL A 112 -6.19 -8.95 -4.23
CA VAL A 112 -6.36 -7.83 -5.16
C VAL A 112 -6.42 -6.52 -4.39
N GLY A 113 -5.46 -5.62 -4.65
CA GLY A 113 -5.53 -4.24 -4.26
C GLY A 113 -5.85 -3.33 -5.45
N VAL A 114 -6.61 -2.27 -5.21
CA VAL A 114 -6.81 -1.19 -6.17
C VAL A 114 -6.49 0.15 -5.52
N SER A 115 -5.57 0.90 -6.13
CA SER A 115 -5.13 2.21 -5.66
C SER A 115 -5.82 3.34 -6.41
N LEU A 116 -6.28 4.36 -5.70
CA LEU A 116 -6.87 5.57 -6.27
C LEU A 116 -5.99 6.78 -5.99
N ASN A 117 -5.57 7.47 -7.03
CA ASN A 117 -4.87 8.75 -6.92
C ASN A 117 -5.74 9.82 -6.23
N PRO A 118 -5.15 10.91 -5.70
CA PRO A 118 -5.91 11.95 -5.01
C PRO A 118 -7.09 12.50 -5.83
N GLU A 119 -6.95 12.60 -7.14
CA GLU A 119 -7.99 13.12 -8.04
C GLU A 119 -8.96 12.04 -8.57
N THR A 120 -8.58 10.75 -8.48
CA THR A 120 -9.39 9.65 -9.02
C THR A 120 -10.61 9.39 -8.15
N LYS A 121 -11.79 9.35 -8.79
CA LYS A 121 -13.06 9.19 -8.09
C LYS A 121 -13.35 7.71 -7.77
N ILE A 122 -14.02 7.47 -6.63
CA ILE A 122 -14.40 6.14 -6.16
C ILE A 122 -15.35 5.41 -7.12
N ASN A 123 -16.18 6.15 -7.86
CA ASN A 123 -17.16 5.56 -8.77
C ASN A 123 -16.52 4.65 -9.84
N LEU A 124 -15.23 4.84 -10.15
CA LEU A 124 -14.50 3.99 -11.09
C LEU A 124 -14.41 2.52 -10.63
N ILE A 125 -14.49 2.27 -9.32
CA ILE A 125 -14.32 0.93 -8.74
C ILE A 125 -15.55 0.44 -7.99
N THR A 126 -16.62 1.25 -7.90
CA THR A 126 -17.80 0.93 -7.05
C THR A 126 -18.45 -0.41 -7.39
N ASP A 127 -18.49 -0.77 -8.68
CA ASP A 127 -19.10 -2.02 -9.16
C ASP A 127 -18.14 -3.24 -9.07
N LEU A 128 -16.89 -3.02 -8.62
CA LEU A 128 -15.86 -4.04 -8.49
C LEU A 128 -15.46 -4.28 -7.02
N LEU A 129 -16.04 -3.54 -6.06
CA LEU A 129 -15.65 -3.59 -4.65
C LEU A 129 -15.84 -4.95 -3.98
N ASP A 130 -16.74 -5.79 -4.48
CA ASP A 130 -16.93 -7.18 -4.05
C ASP A 130 -15.85 -8.14 -4.57
N GLU A 131 -15.11 -7.71 -5.59
CA GLU A 131 -13.99 -8.44 -6.17
C GLU A 131 -12.62 -8.01 -5.63
N ILE A 132 -12.56 -6.96 -4.79
CA ILE A 132 -11.34 -6.32 -4.29
C ILE A 132 -11.13 -6.71 -2.81
N ASP A 133 -9.89 -7.03 -2.43
CA ASP A 133 -9.50 -7.34 -1.04
C ASP A 133 -8.99 -6.11 -0.29
N LEU A 134 -8.46 -5.10 -1.03
CA LEU A 134 -7.86 -3.91 -0.48
C LEU A 134 -8.10 -2.71 -1.40
N VAL A 135 -8.55 -1.59 -0.86
CA VAL A 135 -8.59 -0.29 -1.57
C VAL A 135 -7.56 0.63 -0.91
N LEU A 136 -6.56 1.03 -1.70
CA LEU A 136 -5.53 1.97 -1.29
C LEU A 136 -5.91 3.38 -1.74
N ILE A 137 -5.95 4.33 -0.81
CA ILE A 137 -6.15 5.75 -1.10
C ILE A 137 -4.81 6.48 -1.00
N MET A 138 -4.36 7.02 -2.13
CA MET A 138 -3.18 7.88 -2.16
C MET A 138 -3.49 9.21 -1.50
N SER A 139 -2.71 9.60 -0.50
CA SER A 139 -2.77 10.89 0.18
C SER A 139 -1.64 11.84 -0.22
N VAL A 140 -0.97 11.50 -1.31
CA VAL A 140 0.01 12.31 -2.05
C VAL A 140 -0.09 11.93 -3.53
N ASN A 141 0.47 12.73 -4.43
CA ASN A 141 0.70 12.27 -5.79
C ASN A 141 1.81 11.22 -5.79
N PRO A 142 1.57 10.00 -6.34
CA PRO A 142 2.55 8.93 -6.29
C PRO A 142 3.86 9.29 -7.00
N GLY A 143 4.98 8.69 -6.53
CA GLY A 143 6.29 8.86 -7.16
C GLY A 143 7.45 9.09 -6.19
N PHE A 144 7.27 9.79 -5.09
CA PHE A 144 8.34 10.09 -4.13
C PHE A 144 7.88 9.94 -2.69
N GLY A 145 8.79 9.47 -1.82
CA GLY A 145 8.56 9.45 -0.37
C GLY A 145 8.71 10.84 0.28
N GLY A 146 8.18 10.97 1.51
CA GLY A 146 8.35 12.18 2.33
C GLY A 146 7.52 13.40 1.91
N GLN A 147 6.50 13.21 1.07
CA GLN A 147 5.59 14.27 0.66
C GLN A 147 4.60 14.66 1.78
N LYS A 148 4.03 15.85 1.66
CA LYS A 148 3.04 16.37 2.60
C LYS A 148 1.69 15.68 2.39
N PHE A 149 1.10 15.20 3.48
CA PHE A 149 -0.24 14.62 3.52
C PHE A 149 -1.32 15.56 2.99
N MET A 150 -2.23 15.04 2.19
CA MET A 150 -3.37 15.73 1.58
C MET A 150 -4.66 15.35 2.35
N PRO A 151 -5.15 16.18 3.28
CA PRO A 151 -6.28 15.83 4.15
C PRO A 151 -7.62 15.68 3.42
N GLU A 152 -7.77 16.26 2.25
CA GLU A 152 -8.99 16.18 1.43
C GLU A 152 -9.34 14.75 1.01
N VAL A 153 -8.35 13.83 0.94
CA VAL A 153 -8.60 12.43 0.59
C VAL A 153 -9.33 11.66 1.68
N LEU A 154 -9.37 12.18 2.91
CA LEU A 154 -10.11 11.56 4.01
C LEU A 154 -11.61 11.41 3.70
N GLU A 155 -12.18 12.30 2.91
CA GLU A 155 -13.57 12.18 2.48
C GLU A 155 -13.81 10.93 1.60
N LYS A 156 -12.82 10.55 0.77
CA LYS A 156 -12.89 9.28 0.02
C LYS A 156 -12.89 8.06 0.95
N ILE A 157 -12.06 8.10 1.99
CA ILE A 157 -12.00 7.01 2.97
C ILE A 157 -13.33 6.86 3.71
N LYS A 158 -13.94 7.98 4.14
CA LYS A 158 -15.28 7.97 4.77
C LYS A 158 -16.36 7.43 3.84
N GLU A 159 -16.32 7.81 2.57
CA GLU A 159 -17.26 7.31 1.57
C GLU A 159 -17.08 5.81 1.33
N LEU A 160 -15.85 5.31 1.17
CA LEU A 160 -15.54 3.88 1.05
C LEU A 160 -16.01 3.11 2.28
N LYS A 161 -15.76 3.63 3.48
CA LYS A 161 -16.22 3.03 4.74
C LYS A 161 -17.74 2.93 4.78
N ARG A 162 -18.45 3.98 4.39
CA ARG A 162 -19.92 3.99 4.30
C ARG A 162 -20.44 2.93 3.31
N ILE A 163 -19.86 2.86 2.10
CA ILE A 163 -20.25 1.87 1.08
C ILE A 163 -19.99 0.45 1.59
N LYS A 164 -18.82 0.23 2.17
CA LYS A 164 -18.41 -1.05 2.75
C LYS A 164 -19.42 -1.54 3.81
N ASP A 165 -19.82 -0.65 4.73
CA ASP A 165 -20.76 -0.99 5.80
C ASP A 165 -22.16 -1.23 5.25
N GLN A 166 -22.66 -0.39 4.37
CA GLN A 166 -23.98 -0.51 3.76
C GLN A 166 -24.15 -1.78 2.94
N LYS A 167 -23.12 -2.18 2.20
CA LYS A 167 -23.11 -3.38 1.35
C LYS A 167 -22.52 -4.62 2.03
N ASN A 168 -22.11 -4.51 3.32
CA ASN A 168 -21.43 -5.58 4.08
C ASN A 168 -20.20 -6.18 3.34
N LEU A 169 -19.40 -5.34 2.68
CA LEU A 169 -18.22 -5.75 1.94
C LEU A 169 -17.02 -6.02 2.87
N LYS A 170 -16.03 -6.79 2.40
CA LYS A 170 -14.96 -7.31 3.27
C LYS A 170 -13.55 -6.76 2.98
N PHE A 171 -13.39 -5.87 2.02
CA PHE A 171 -12.08 -5.29 1.67
C PHE A 171 -11.47 -4.47 2.82
N ASP A 172 -10.17 -4.32 2.82
CA ASP A 172 -9.44 -3.40 3.69
C ASP A 172 -9.34 -2.01 3.07
N ILE A 173 -9.26 -0.97 3.90
CA ILE A 173 -9.04 0.41 3.44
C ILE A 173 -7.65 0.80 3.91
N GLU A 174 -6.79 1.03 2.96
CA GLU A 174 -5.41 1.44 3.16
C GLU A 174 -5.22 2.90 2.76
N ILE A 175 -4.27 3.56 3.39
CA ILE A 175 -3.87 4.93 3.05
C ILE A 175 -2.36 5.00 2.92
N ASP A 176 -1.87 5.63 1.85
CA ASP A 176 -0.45 5.86 1.60
C ASP A 176 -0.18 7.32 1.20
N GLY A 177 0.82 7.90 1.86
CA GLY A 177 1.34 9.22 1.56
C GLY A 177 1.39 10.14 2.76
N GLY A 178 2.60 10.45 3.25
CA GLY A 178 2.82 11.43 4.31
C GLY A 178 2.24 11.09 5.68
N ILE A 179 1.94 9.81 5.93
CA ILE A 179 1.39 9.34 7.22
C ILE A 179 2.45 9.45 8.33
N ASN A 180 2.05 10.12 9.41
CA ASN A 180 2.91 10.40 10.56
C ASN A 180 2.08 10.42 11.87
N PHE A 181 2.70 10.80 13.00
CA PHE A 181 2.06 10.81 14.32
C PHE A 181 0.99 11.88 14.50
N ASP A 182 0.95 12.91 13.63
CA ASP A 182 -0.01 14.01 13.73
C ASP A 182 -1.30 13.71 12.94
N ASN A 183 -1.24 12.80 11.95
CA ASN A 183 -2.36 12.53 11.05
C ASN A 183 -2.86 11.07 11.04
N ASN A 184 -2.14 10.11 11.66
CA ASN A 184 -2.55 8.72 11.74
C ASN A 184 -3.96 8.55 12.32
N LYS A 185 -4.26 9.29 13.40
CA LYS A 185 -5.57 9.27 14.06
C LYS A 185 -6.69 9.73 13.12
N LEU A 186 -6.46 10.79 12.35
CA LEU A 186 -7.45 11.30 11.38
C LEU A 186 -7.77 10.24 10.30
N ALA A 187 -6.74 9.54 9.82
CA ALA A 187 -6.92 8.48 8.83
C ALA A 187 -7.73 7.30 9.40
N ILE A 188 -7.42 6.88 10.63
CA ILE A 188 -8.14 5.80 11.33
C ILE A 188 -9.60 6.18 11.60
N GLU A 189 -9.85 7.39 12.10
CA GLU A 189 -11.21 7.90 12.34
C GLU A 189 -12.04 8.02 11.05
N ALA A 190 -11.39 8.34 9.93
CA ALA A 190 -12.04 8.32 8.62
C ALA A 190 -12.43 6.90 8.16
N GLY A 191 -11.76 5.86 8.64
CA GLY A 191 -12.08 4.47 8.36
C GLY A 191 -10.95 3.63 7.76
N ALA A 192 -9.73 4.17 7.63
CA ALA A 192 -8.57 3.39 7.24
C ALA A 192 -8.22 2.38 8.34
N ASN A 193 -7.86 1.17 7.95
CA ASN A 193 -7.40 0.13 8.88
C ASN A 193 -6.00 -0.38 8.56
N ILE A 194 -5.41 0.06 7.43
CA ILE A 194 -4.00 -0.15 7.10
C ILE A 194 -3.36 1.21 6.84
N LEU A 195 -2.24 1.48 7.50
CA LEU A 195 -1.47 2.71 7.34
C LEU A 195 -0.12 2.40 6.71
N VAL A 196 0.13 2.96 5.53
CA VAL A 196 1.47 2.95 4.91
C VAL A 196 2.25 4.14 5.44
N SER A 197 3.43 3.88 5.95
CA SER A 197 4.32 4.93 6.41
C SER A 197 5.79 4.53 6.18
N GLY A 198 6.54 5.41 5.55
CA GLY A 198 7.96 5.20 5.28
C GLY A 198 8.83 6.07 6.19
N THR A 199 9.00 7.33 5.81
CA THR A 199 9.89 8.29 6.48
C THR A 199 9.70 8.35 8.00
N THR A 200 8.46 8.33 8.48
CA THR A 200 8.14 8.35 9.91
C THR A 200 8.72 7.12 10.63
N ILE A 201 8.60 5.94 10.03
CA ILE A 201 9.09 4.69 10.64
C ILE A 201 10.62 4.65 10.66
N PHE A 202 11.27 5.02 9.56
CA PHE A 202 12.71 4.86 9.44
C PHE A 202 13.53 6.01 10.04
N LYS A 203 12.98 7.24 10.14
CA LYS A 203 13.76 8.42 10.54
C LYS A 203 13.39 9.00 11.91
N ASN A 204 12.12 8.92 12.32
CA ASN A 204 11.70 9.51 13.59
C ASN A 204 12.24 8.72 14.79
N ASN A 205 12.33 9.37 15.94
CA ASN A 205 12.85 8.77 17.18
C ASN A 205 14.20 8.07 16.97
N ASN A 206 15.11 8.68 16.20
CA ASN A 206 16.43 8.13 15.85
C ASN A 206 16.34 6.74 15.16
N GLY A 207 15.32 6.52 14.34
CA GLY A 207 15.11 5.25 13.62
C GLY A 207 14.68 4.09 14.51
N ASN A 208 14.06 4.37 15.66
CA ASN A 208 13.48 3.32 16.52
C ASN A 208 12.16 2.80 15.92
N ILE A 209 12.29 1.80 15.04
CA ILE A 209 11.19 1.21 14.26
C ILE A 209 10.05 0.75 15.17
N LYS A 210 10.34 -0.02 16.22
CA LYS A 210 9.33 -0.55 17.14
C LYS A 210 8.50 0.57 17.77
N LYS A 211 9.17 1.58 18.35
CA LYS A 211 8.50 2.74 18.94
C LYS A 211 7.64 3.49 17.91
N ASN A 212 8.16 3.67 16.68
CA ASN A 212 7.45 4.38 15.65
C ASN A 212 6.20 3.64 15.19
N ILE A 213 6.26 2.31 15.04
CA ILE A 213 5.12 1.46 14.73
C ILE A 213 4.08 1.50 15.85
N GLU A 214 4.50 1.39 17.12
CA GLU A 214 3.61 1.48 18.29
C GLU A 214 2.87 2.83 18.33
N LEU A 215 3.57 3.95 18.08
CA LEU A 215 2.97 5.29 18.04
C LEU A 215 1.97 5.44 16.88
N LEU A 216 2.25 4.87 15.72
CA LEU A 216 1.31 4.89 14.59
C LEU A 216 0.06 4.03 14.84
N LYS A 217 0.16 2.95 15.63
CA LYS A 217 -0.98 2.11 16.02
C LYS A 217 -1.81 2.72 17.15
N SER A 218 -1.21 3.61 17.96
CA SER A 218 -1.91 4.27 19.06
C SER A 218 -2.73 5.45 18.51
N SER A 219 -4.03 5.29 18.44
CA SER A 219 -4.99 6.33 18.06
C SER A 219 -5.76 6.88 19.25
#